data_01cd75123c8494c7124135f42e671018
#
_entry.id   01cd75123c8494c7124135f42e671018
#
_cell.length_a   1.000
_cell.length_b   1.000
_cell.length_c   1.000
_cell.angle_alpha   90.00
_cell.angle_beta   90.00
_cell.angle_gamma   90.00
#
_symmetry.space_group_name_H-M   'P 1'
#
loop_
_entity.id
_entity.type
_entity.pdbx_description
1 polymer ?
#
loop_
_entity_poly.entity_id
_entity_poly.type
_entity_poly.pdbx_seq_one_letter_code
_entity_poly.pdbx_strand_id
1 'polypeptide(L)'
;MPLHIELVSPERVVYEGDADLIIVRTTDGEIGFQPGHVPFVGNLVPSVIRIALSEGGIQRIAVHSGFVEVSEDHVALLSDIAE
;
A
#
# COMPACT_ATOMS: atom_id res chain seq x y z
N MET A 1 12.86 -8.69 -7.93
CA MET A 1 12.97 -7.44 -7.13
C MET A 1 11.65 -7.24 -6.39
N PRO A 2 11.67 -7.08 -5.07
CA PRO A 2 10.43 -6.84 -4.34
C PRO A 2 9.90 -5.43 -4.56
N LEU A 3 8.64 -5.22 -4.16
CA LEU A 3 8.09 -3.88 -4.05
C LEU A 3 8.66 -3.23 -2.80
N HIS A 4 8.92 -1.94 -2.86
CA HIS A 4 9.21 -1.15 -1.67
C HIS A 4 7.95 -0.38 -1.31
N ILE A 5 7.43 -0.64 -0.11
CA ILE A 5 6.18 -0.05 0.37
C ILE A 5 6.50 1.05 1.37
N GLU A 6 5.86 2.20 1.20
CA GLU A 6 5.91 3.27 2.19
C GLU A 6 4.50 3.76 2.44
N LEU A 7 4.02 3.59 3.66
CA LEU A 7 2.71 4.06 4.09
C LEU A 7 2.89 5.13 5.15
N VAL A 8 2.42 6.32 4.87
CA VAL A 8 2.56 7.44 5.80
C VAL A 8 1.20 8.03 6.16
N SER A 9 1.11 8.56 7.37
CA SER A 9 0.04 9.45 7.78
C SER A 9 0.65 10.84 7.96
N PRO A 10 -0.17 11.88 8.15
CA PRO A 10 0.38 13.22 8.37
C PRO A 10 1.33 13.30 9.56
N GLU A 11 1.22 12.38 10.51
CA GLU A 11 1.98 12.44 11.75
C GLU A 11 3.24 11.58 11.75
N ARG A 12 3.28 10.51 10.94
CA ARG A 12 4.41 9.57 11.00
C ARG A 12 4.41 8.60 9.82
N VAL A 13 5.54 7.93 9.67
CA VAL A 13 5.63 6.76 8.80
C VAL A 13 5.00 5.59 9.56
N VAL A 14 3.95 5.01 9.00
CA VAL A 14 3.22 3.91 9.63
C VAL A 14 3.88 2.58 9.31
N TYR A 15 4.34 2.42 8.08
CA TYR A 15 4.99 1.19 7.63
C TYR A 15 5.95 1.50 6.50
N GLU A 16 7.10 0.84 6.52
CA GLU A 16 8.06 0.90 5.41
C GLU A 16 8.79 -0.43 5.34
N GLY A 17 8.88 -1.01 4.15
CA GLY A 17 9.58 -2.27 3.97
C GLY A 17 9.31 -2.90 2.62
N ASP A 18 9.93 -4.05 2.39
CA ASP A 18 9.80 -4.79 1.14
C ASP A 18 8.68 -5.81 1.19
N ALA A 19 7.99 -5.97 0.07
CA ALA A 19 6.86 -6.89 -0.01
C ALA A 19 6.80 -7.54 -1.39
N ASP A 20 6.14 -8.70 -1.45
CA ASP A 20 5.89 -9.40 -2.71
C ASP A 20 4.55 -9.01 -3.31
N LEU A 21 3.65 -8.49 -2.47
CA LEU A 21 2.29 -8.15 -2.90
C LEU A 21 1.70 -7.19 -1.88
N ILE A 22 0.97 -6.19 -2.35
CA ILE A 22 0.13 -5.37 -1.49
C ILE A 22 -1.26 -5.31 -2.11
N ILE A 23 -2.29 -5.48 -1.29
CA ILE A 23 -3.68 -5.40 -1.73
C ILE A 23 -4.34 -4.21 -1.04
N VAL A 24 -4.89 -3.32 -1.85
CA VAL A 24 -5.54 -2.11 -1.37
C VAL A 24 -6.96 -2.04 -1.93
N ARG A 25 -7.81 -1.24 -1.31
CA ARG A 25 -9.14 -0.97 -1.84
C ARG A 25 -9.22 0.50 -2.25
N THR A 26 -9.59 0.72 -3.49
CA THR A 26 -9.73 2.06 -4.06
C THR A 26 -11.19 2.34 -4.39
N THR A 27 -11.47 3.57 -4.84
CA THR A 27 -12.81 3.93 -5.32
C THR A 27 -13.23 3.08 -6.51
N ASP A 28 -12.28 2.48 -7.22
CA ASP A 28 -12.55 1.59 -8.36
C ASP A 28 -12.57 0.11 -7.98
N GLY A 29 -12.41 -0.21 -6.70
CA GLY A 29 -12.43 -1.56 -6.21
C GLY A 29 -11.11 -2.00 -5.61
N GLU A 30 -11.02 -3.29 -5.32
CA GLU A 30 -9.82 -3.88 -4.72
C GLU A 30 -8.78 -4.15 -5.81
N ILE A 31 -7.53 -3.78 -5.53
CA ILE A 31 -6.42 -3.95 -6.46
C ILE A 31 -5.23 -4.53 -5.72
N GLY A 32 -4.56 -5.50 -6.36
CA GLY A 32 -3.30 -6.03 -5.87
C GLY A 32 -2.15 -5.56 -6.74
N PHE A 33 -1.04 -5.15 -6.11
CA PHE A 33 0.17 -4.74 -6.81
C PHE A 33 1.29 -5.73 -6.52
N GLN A 34 1.96 -6.16 -7.59
CA GLN A 34 3.12 -7.04 -7.52
C GLN A 34 4.29 -6.35 -8.21
N PRO A 35 5.53 -6.85 -8.01
CA PRO A 35 6.68 -6.29 -8.74
C PRO A 35 6.43 -6.28 -10.25
N GLY A 36 6.80 -5.21 -10.91
CA GLY A 36 6.59 -5.06 -12.35
C GLY A 36 5.25 -4.44 -12.71
N HIS A 37 4.44 -4.04 -11.73
CA HIS A 37 3.14 -3.43 -12.03
C HIS A 37 3.32 -2.10 -12.76
N VAL A 38 2.43 -1.83 -13.72
CA VAL A 38 2.45 -0.55 -14.44
C VAL A 38 2.15 0.60 -13.46
N PRO A 39 2.59 1.81 -13.78
CA PRO A 39 2.29 2.96 -12.91
C PRO A 39 0.79 3.12 -12.69
N PHE A 40 0.42 3.49 -11.46
CA PHE A 40 -0.97 3.61 -11.06
C PHE A 40 -1.11 4.70 -10.00
N VAL A 41 -2.21 5.44 -10.06
CA VAL A 41 -2.60 6.41 -9.03
C VAL A 41 -4.07 6.20 -8.75
N GLY A 42 -4.45 6.10 -7.48
CA GLY A 42 -5.84 5.91 -7.11
C GLY A 42 -6.14 6.44 -5.72
N ASN A 43 -7.43 6.59 -5.43
CA ASN A 43 -7.90 7.04 -4.13
C ASN A 43 -8.25 5.84 -3.26
N LEU A 44 -7.75 5.85 -2.03
CA LEU A 44 -8.07 4.81 -1.05
C LEU A 44 -9.42 5.09 -0.41
N VAL A 45 -10.14 4.02 -0.09
CA VAL A 45 -11.37 4.08 0.71
C VAL A 45 -11.11 3.40 2.05
N PRO A 46 -11.94 3.66 3.08
CA PRO A 46 -11.76 3.01 4.38
C PRO A 46 -11.74 1.49 4.24
N SER A 47 -10.66 0.86 4.68
CA SER A 47 -10.45 -0.57 4.48
C SER A 47 -9.21 -1.03 5.25
N VAL A 48 -8.94 -2.33 5.16
CA VAL A 48 -7.69 -2.90 5.70
C VAL A 48 -6.83 -3.30 4.51
N ILE A 49 -5.65 -2.71 4.41
CA ILE A 49 -4.69 -3.14 3.40
C ILE A 49 -3.94 -4.35 3.89
N ARG A 50 -3.51 -5.21 2.97
CA ARG A 50 -2.78 -6.43 3.28
C ARG A 50 -1.46 -6.43 2.52
N ILE A 51 -0.38 -6.64 3.26
CA ILE A 51 0.97 -6.61 2.69
C ILE A 51 1.60 -7.99 2.90
N ALA A 52 1.89 -8.69 1.81
CA ALA A 52 2.59 -9.97 1.88
C ALA A 52 4.09 -9.67 1.93
N LEU A 53 4.69 -9.86 3.08
CA LEU A 53 6.08 -9.51 3.32
C LEU A 53 7.03 -10.42 2.56
N SER A 54 8.12 -9.86 2.04
CA SER A 54 9.13 -10.63 1.32
C SER A 54 9.76 -11.72 2.18
N GLU A 55 9.86 -11.49 3.46
CA GLU A 55 10.43 -12.45 4.42
C GLU A 55 9.39 -13.44 4.95
N GLY A 56 8.15 -13.34 4.50
CA GLY A 56 7.06 -14.21 4.93
C GLY A 56 6.10 -13.51 5.88
N GLY A 57 4.85 -14.00 5.89
CA GLY A 57 3.82 -13.41 6.72
C GLY A 57 3.05 -12.30 6.03
N ILE A 58 1.98 -11.86 6.68
CA ILE A 58 1.10 -10.81 6.16
C ILE A 58 0.93 -9.74 7.23
N GLN A 59 1.17 -8.48 6.83
CA GLN A 59 0.92 -7.33 7.67
C GLN A 59 -0.42 -6.73 7.26
N ARG A 60 -1.27 -6.43 8.23
CA ARG A 60 -2.57 -5.79 7.98
C ARG A 60 -2.60 -4.43 8.65
N ILE A 61 -3.04 -3.42 7.91
CA ILE A 61 -3.08 -2.04 8.41
C ILE A 61 -4.41 -1.44 7.99
N ALA A 62 -5.15 -0.92 8.97
CA ALA A 62 -6.41 -0.22 8.69
C ALA A 62 -6.10 1.20 8.22
N VAL A 63 -6.72 1.59 7.13
CA VAL A 63 -6.58 2.94 6.59
C VAL A 63 -7.95 3.56 6.42
N HIS A 64 -8.01 4.87 6.41
CA HIS A 64 -9.23 5.61 6.13
C HIS A 64 -9.18 6.09 4.68
N SER A 65 -9.22 7.38 4.43
CA SER A 65 -9.12 7.89 3.07
C SER A 65 -7.70 8.38 2.79
N GLY A 66 -7.36 8.44 1.52
CA GLY A 66 -6.04 8.85 1.09
C GLY A 66 -5.82 8.45 -0.34
N PHE A 67 -4.57 8.24 -0.71
CA PHE A 67 -4.28 7.79 -2.07
C PHE A 67 -3.07 6.86 -2.09
N VAL A 68 -2.95 6.15 -3.21
CA VAL A 68 -1.85 5.23 -3.49
C VAL A 68 -1.24 5.58 -4.82
N GLU A 69 0.09 5.54 -4.88
CA GLU A 69 0.83 5.75 -6.11
C GLU A 69 1.83 4.61 -6.28
N VAL A 70 1.82 3.98 -7.46
CA VAL A 70 2.73 2.89 -7.80
C VAL A 70 3.59 3.32 -8.97
N SER A 71 4.91 3.19 -8.83
CA SER A 71 5.86 3.54 -9.87
C SER A 71 7.18 2.83 -9.61
N GLU A 72 7.70 2.11 -10.62
CA GLU A 72 9.04 1.50 -10.57
C GLU A 72 9.27 0.64 -9.33
N ASP A 73 8.33 -0.27 -9.06
CA ASP A 73 8.37 -1.18 -7.90
C ASP A 73 8.37 -0.46 -6.56
N HIS A 74 7.89 0.78 -6.55
CA HIS A 74 7.71 1.57 -5.34
C HIS A 74 6.23 1.87 -5.16
N VAL A 75 5.69 1.58 -3.98
CA VAL A 75 4.30 1.85 -3.66
C VAL A 75 4.26 2.85 -2.51
N ALA A 76 3.78 4.03 -2.79
CA ALA A 76 3.64 5.09 -1.79
C ALA A 76 2.16 5.24 -1.46
N LEU A 77 1.83 5.19 -0.18
CA LEU A 77 0.46 5.36 0.30
C LEU A 77 0.43 6.48 1.32
N LEU A 78 -0.57 7.33 1.19
CA LEU A 78 -0.84 8.37 2.18
C LEU A 78 -2.27 8.20 2.66
N SER A 79 -2.46 8.11 3.98
CA SER A 79 -3.78 8.03 4.57
C SER A 79 -3.87 9.04 5.71
N ASP A 80 -5.03 9.65 5.86
CA ASP A 80 -5.27 10.59 6.96
C ASP A 80 -5.22 9.87 8.31
N ILE A 81 -5.62 8.59 8.34
CA ILE A 81 -5.54 7.72 9.53
C ILE A 81 -5.06 6.35 9.08
N ALA A 82 -4.04 5.82 9.73
CA ALA A 82 -3.53 4.47 9.43
C ALA A 82 -3.04 3.80 10.71
N GLU A 83 -3.42 2.53 10.89
CA GLU A 83 -3.07 1.77 12.08
C GLU A 83 -2.72 0.32 11.75
#